data_506d6fc962ae19e7cf61b2a3fdbc2441
#
_entry.id   506d6fc962ae19e7cf61b2a3fdbc2441
#
_cell.length_a   1.000
_cell.length_b   1.000
_cell.length_c   1.000
_cell.angle_alpha   90.00
_cell.angle_beta   90.00
_cell.angle_gamma   90.00
#
_symmetry.space_group_name_H-M   'P 1'
#
loop_
_entity.id
_entity.type
_entity.pdbx_description
1 polymer ?
#
loop_
_entity_poly.entity_id
_entity_poly.type
_entity_poly.pdbx_seq_one_letter_code
_entity_poly.pdbx_strand_id
1 'polypeptide(L)'
;LAYCMVSLSFIILRKKAPEMARPYKVKHYKIVGVLAVLMSGFMVAMYIIPGSGSNLVSQEWAMAGGWSVLGIIFFIVCKLKYKEKFGSHIDVAVDEEETVEEDHTFEEALGAVNATENVVEVQPAINFNYFLPVNIAFGSGKVLETGELTKPYGKKALIVTGRSSAKKSGLYDKVANSLSKAGIDHVLFDKVAQNPLTTTAMEGADFAKANGCDVVVAIGGGSIMDCAKAIAFLSINDGDINDYIYNRLQSDKALPLILIPTTCGTGSEGNGFAVLTNPENGDKKSLRCNAIVAKVSIVDPECMMTMPKHVLASVGFDALCHCMEAYTSKIAQPFTDALSLYAMELIAGNLVKVYKGEGGKEAWEKITLASTIGGMVINTAGVTLAHGMEHPASGLKDIVHGQGLAALTPVIVEASHKGNHFKFAKIARIFGGVTAEDLAGKLRSLLKDIDLACTLSDLGLSEEDIPWMAENCMKVSAASIQNNPVVFTQEEIAEIYRKAM
;
A
#
# COMPACT_ATOMS: atom_id res chain seq x y z
N LEU A 1 -32.87 1.93 14.12
CA LEU A 1 -32.66 1.88 15.59
C LEU A 1 -31.31 2.44 15.99
N ALA A 2 -30.19 1.98 15.42
CA ALA A 2 -28.85 2.44 15.78
C ALA A 2 -28.70 3.97 15.70
N TYR A 3 -29.11 4.60 14.60
CA TYR A 3 -29.06 6.05 14.45
C TYR A 3 -29.91 6.79 15.48
N CYS A 4 -31.07 6.25 15.86
CA CYS A 4 -31.92 6.84 16.88
C CYS A 4 -31.25 6.77 18.25
N MET A 5 -30.62 5.64 18.58
CA MET A 5 -29.87 5.46 19.83
C MET A 5 -28.63 6.35 19.92
N VAL A 6 -27.86 6.48 18.83
CA VAL A 6 -26.71 7.38 18.76
C VAL A 6 -27.15 8.83 18.95
N SER A 7 -28.23 9.27 18.29
CA SER A 7 -28.77 10.63 18.42
C SER A 7 -29.27 10.91 19.85
N LEU A 8 -29.89 9.94 20.50
CA LEU A 8 -30.34 10.04 21.88
C LEU A 8 -29.14 10.09 22.84
N SER A 9 -28.14 9.21 22.63
CA SER A 9 -26.91 9.20 23.41
C SER A 9 -26.16 10.51 23.34
N PHE A 10 -26.12 11.16 22.17
CA PHE A 10 -25.53 12.47 21.97
C PHE A 10 -26.13 13.54 22.90
N ILE A 11 -27.46 13.55 23.09
CA ILE A 11 -28.13 14.49 23.99
C ILE A 11 -27.87 14.15 25.45
N ILE A 12 -27.99 12.84 25.80
CA ILE A 12 -27.84 12.36 27.16
C ILE A 12 -26.40 12.59 27.66
N LEU A 13 -25.42 12.28 26.84
CA LEU A 13 -24.00 12.42 27.19
C LEU A 13 -23.62 13.89 27.45
N ARG A 14 -24.18 14.83 26.70
CA ARG A 14 -23.96 16.26 26.94
C ARG A 14 -24.60 16.78 28.22
N LYS A 15 -25.62 16.11 28.71
CA LYS A 15 -26.28 16.41 29.99
C LYS A 15 -25.58 15.76 31.17
N LYS A 16 -25.11 14.50 31.00
CA LYS A 16 -24.50 13.72 32.10
C LYS A 16 -23.00 14.01 32.28
N ALA A 17 -22.29 14.32 31.21
CA ALA A 17 -20.86 14.63 31.24
C ALA A 17 -20.57 15.96 30.51
N PRO A 18 -20.95 17.12 31.08
CA PRO A 18 -20.80 18.43 30.44
C PRO A 18 -19.33 18.80 30.26
N GLU A 19 -18.44 18.37 31.15
CA GLU A 19 -17.01 18.69 31.19
C GLU A 19 -16.16 17.79 30.25
N MET A 20 -16.74 16.75 29.65
CA MET A 20 -16.01 15.87 28.74
C MET A 20 -15.38 16.67 27.58
N ALA A 21 -14.08 16.51 27.38
CA ALA A 21 -13.34 17.14 26.27
C ALA A 21 -13.94 16.70 24.92
N ARG A 22 -14.23 17.67 24.05
CA ARG A 22 -14.82 17.44 22.72
C ARG A 22 -14.08 18.26 21.68
N PRO A 23 -13.46 17.63 20.69
CA PRO A 23 -12.73 18.32 19.63
C PRO A 23 -13.65 19.24 18.81
N TYR A 24 -14.95 18.94 18.74
CA TYR A 24 -15.94 19.77 18.06
C TYR A 24 -17.17 20.02 18.92
N LYS A 25 -17.56 21.31 19.08
CA LYS A 25 -18.74 21.75 19.83
C LYS A 25 -19.86 22.17 18.84
N VAL A 26 -20.91 21.38 18.73
CA VAL A 26 -22.10 21.72 17.91
C VAL A 26 -22.83 22.89 18.56
N LYS A 27 -22.93 24.03 17.85
CA LYS A 27 -23.83 25.13 18.24
C LYS A 27 -25.28 24.64 18.23
N HIS A 28 -26.06 25.05 19.22
CA HIS A 28 -27.48 24.66 19.38
C HIS A 28 -27.70 23.14 19.43
N TYR A 29 -26.79 22.40 20.11
CA TYR A 29 -26.82 20.93 20.15
C TYR A 29 -28.15 20.32 20.61
N LYS A 30 -28.96 21.05 21.43
CA LYS A 30 -30.29 20.58 21.85
C LYS A 30 -31.24 20.48 20.67
N ILE A 31 -31.28 21.50 19.82
CA ILE A 31 -32.15 21.54 18.62
C ILE A 31 -31.69 20.48 17.61
N VAL A 32 -30.37 20.44 17.31
CA VAL A 32 -29.79 19.48 16.37
C VAL A 32 -30.03 18.04 16.86
N GLY A 33 -29.81 17.78 18.15
CA GLY A 33 -30.02 16.46 18.72
C GLY A 33 -31.48 16.02 18.69
N VAL A 34 -32.42 16.90 19.04
CA VAL A 34 -33.86 16.58 18.98
C VAL A 34 -34.30 16.32 17.54
N LEU A 35 -33.88 17.13 16.59
CA LEU A 35 -34.19 16.90 15.16
C LEU A 35 -33.64 15.57 14.67
N ALA A 36 -32.41 15.22 15.06
CA ALA A 36 -31.79 13.95 14.68
C ALA A 36 -32.56 12.74 15.27
N VAL A 37 -33.06 12.85 16.52
CA VAL A 37 -33.91 11.81 17.12
C VAL A 37 -35.24 11.70 16.41
N LEU A 38 -35.89 12.82 16.07
CA LEU A 38 -37.18 12.82 15.38
C LEU A 38 -37.05 12.25 13.94
N MET A 39 -36.03 12.65 13.20
CA MET A 39 -35.78 12.11 11.84
C MET A 39 -35.48 10.62 11.86
N SER A 40 -34.60 10.16 12.75
CA SER A 40 -34.29 8.73 12.87
C SER A 40 -35.45 7.92 13.43
N GLY A 41 -36.27 8.50 14.30
CA GLY A 41 -37.54 7.93 14.75
C GLY A 41 -38.57 7.79 13.61
N PHE A 42 -38.68 8.80 12.76
CA PHE A 42 -39.54 8.75 11.56
C PHE A 42 -39.06 7.65 10.60
N MET A 43 -37.77 7.52 10.37
CA MET A 43 -37.24 6.41 9.54
C MET A 43 -37.60 5.04 10.13
N VAL A 44 -37.47 4.86 11.46
CA VAL A 44 -37.89 3.60 12.12
C VAL A 44 -39.38 3.34 11.94
N ALA A 45 -40.22 4.39 12.06
CA ALA A 45 -41.65 4.28 11.85
C ALA A 45 -42.03 3.83 10.43
N MET A 46 -41.29 4.27 9.41
CA MET A 46 -41.50 3.84 8.02
C MET A 46 -41.31 2.35 7.80
N TYR A 47 -40.43 1.70 8.59
CA TYR A 47 -40.29 0.24 8.55
C TYR A 47 -41.42 -0.53 9.24
N ILE A 48 -42.16 0.12 10.13
CA ILE A 48 -43.20 -0.50 10.96
C ILE A 48 -44.58 -0.30 10.38
N ILE A 49 -44.85 0.87 9.73
CA ILE A 49 -46.19 1.25 9.24
C ILE A 49 -46.54 0.41 8.00
N PRO A 50 -47.63 -0.40 8.05
CA PRO A 50 -48.11 -1.15 6.90
C PRO A 50 -48.48 -0.21 5.73
N GLY A 51 -48.02 -0.57 4.52
CA GLY A 51 -48.30 0.23 3.31
C GLY A 51 -47.30 1.35 3.04
N SER A 52 -46.33 1.61 3.89
CA SER A 52 -45.13 2.37 3.52
C SER A 52 -44.29 1.52 2.56
N GLY A 53 -43.72 2.12 1.51
CA GLY A 53 -42.87 1.38 0.56
C GLY A 53 -41.64 0.72 1.15
N SER A 54 -41.39 0.88 2.47
CA SER A 54 -40.22 0.39 3.23
C SER A 54 -40.60 -0.52 4.38
N ASN A 55 -41.85 -0.99 4.51
CA ASN A 55 -42.24 -1.86 5.62
C ASN A 55 -41.58 -3.25 5.53
N LEU A 56 -41.16 -3.76 6.69
CA LEU A 56 -40.50 -5.07 6.80
C LEU A 56 -41.49 -6.21 6.50
N VAL A 57 -41.05 -7.21 5.74
CA VAL A 57 -41.80 -8.45 5.53
C VAL A 57 -41.65 -9.39 6.74
N SER A 58 -42.55 -10.41 6.80
CA SER A 58 -42.60 -11.31 8.00
C SER A 58 -41.27 -12.00 8.32
N GLN A 59 -40.48 -12.33 7.32
CA GLN A 59 -39.15 -12.95 7.49
C GLN A 59 -38.14 -11.97 8.11
N GLU A 60 -38.16 -10.72 7.69
CA GLU A 60 -37.31 -9.66 8.24
C GLU A 60 -37.67 -9.31 9.68
N TRP A 61 -38.97 -9.35 10.03
CA TRP A 61 -39.44 -9.24 11.41
C TRP A 61 -38.94 -10.39 12.28
N ALA A 62 -38.95 -11.63 11.77
CA ALA A 62 -38.40 -12.79 12.48
C ALA A 62 -36.89 -12.65 12.74
N MET A 63 -36.12 -12.17 11.74
CA MET A 63 -34.70 -11.88 11.88
C MET A 63 -34.45 -10.76 12.90
N ALA A 64 -35.15 -9.65 12.81
CA ALA A 64 -35.01 -8.52 13.76
C ALA A 64 -35.33 -8.95 15.19
N GLY A 65 -36.37 -9.77 15.37
CA GLY A 65 -36.74 -10.37 16.67
C GLY A 65 -35.66 -11.30 17.22
N GLY A 66 -35.11 -12.19 16.36
CA GLY A 66 -34.02 -13.08 16.73
C GLY A 66 -32.76 -12.33 17.19
N TRP A 67 -32.33 -11.33 16.44
CA TRP A 67 -31.21 -10.46 16.82
C TRP A 67 -31.45 -9.69 18.11
N SER A 68 -32.68 -9.21 18.32
CA SER A 68 -33.05 -8.49 19.55
C SER A 68 -32.97 -9.40 20.78
N VAL A 69 -33.47 -10.63 20.68
CA VAL A 69 -33.38 -11.64 21.76
C VAL A 69 -31.91 -11.99 22.06
N LEU A 70 -31.10 -12.20 21.00
CA LEU A 70 -29.67 -12.49 21.16
C LEU A 70 -28.92 -11.32 21.83
N GLY A 71 -29.24 -10.09 21.46
CA GLY A 71 -28.69 -8.88 22.08
C GLY A 71 -29.04 -8.75 23.54
N ILE A 72 -30.30 -9.08 23.94
CA ILE A 72 -30.74 -9.09 25.34
C ILE A 72 -30.01 -10.16 26.14
N ILE A 73 -29.87 -11.38 25.58
CA ILE A 73 -29.13 -12.47 26.25
C ILE A 73 -27.69 -12.05 26.48
N PHE A 74 -27.04 -11.51 25.45
CA PHE A 74 -25.65 -11.02 25.53
C PHE A 74 -25.49 -9.92 26.59
N PHE A 75 -26.43 -8.96 26.63
CA PHE A 75 -26.45 -7.90 27.62
C PHE A 75 -26.55 -8.46 29.04
N ILE A 76 -27.47 -9.43 29.29
CA ILE A 76 -27.64 -10.08 30.59
C ILE A 76 -26.37 -10.83 30.99
N VAL A 77 -25.78 -11.60 30.07
CA VAL A 77 -24.54 -12.35 30.32
C VAL A 77 -23.39 -11.38 30.67
N CYS A 78 -23.23 -10.30 29.92
CA CYS A 78 -22.23 -9.28 30.22
C CYS A 78 -22.46 -8.63 31.59
N LYS A 79 -23.71 -8.28 31.93
CA LYS A 79 -24.04 -7.68 33.20
C LYS A 79 -23.78 -8.62 34.37
N LEU A 80 -24.05 -9.92 34.20
CA LEU A 80 -23.80 -10.93 35.24
C LEU A 80 -22.30 -11.23 35.39
N LYS A 81 -21.57 -11.29 34.27
CA LYS A 81 -20.15 -11.62 34.24
C LYS A 81 -19.26 -10.49 34.74
N TYR A 82 -19.57 -9.26 34.37
CA TYR A 82 -18.73 -8.10 34.64
C TYR A 82 -19.24 -7.21 35.79
N LYS A 83 -20.42 -7.54 36.39
CA LYS A 83 -21.03 -6.90 37.59
C LYS A 83 -20.68 -5.40 37.72
N GLU A 84 -19.73 -5.06 38.62
CA GLU A 84 -19.38 -3.69 38.96
C GLU A 84 -18.68 -2.92 37.82
N LYS A 85 -18.05 -3.62 36.91
CA LYS A 85 -17.41 -3.01 35.71
C LYS A 85 -18.41 -2.76 34.58
N PHE A 86 -19.61 -3.34 34.62
CA PHE A 86 -20.60 -3.19 33.57
C PHE A 86 -21.32 -1.83 33.69
N GLY A 87 -20.97 -0.91 32.83
CA GLY A 87 -21.52 0.46 32.75
C GLY A 87 -20.79 1.48 33.65
N SER A 88 -19.71 1.09 34.34
CA SER A 88 -18.87 2.02 35.11
C SER A 88 -17.75 2.64 34.29
N HIS A 89 -17.37 2.06 33.19
CA HIS A 89 -16.31 2.55 32.30
C HIS A 89 -16.83 2.72 30.90
N ILE A 90 -17.35 3.91 30.58
CA ILE A 90 -16.98 4.61 29.37
C ILE A 90 -15.82 5.56 29.77
N ASP A 91 -14.80 5.00 30.33
CA ASP A 91 -13.49 5.55 30.21
C ASP A 91 -12.96 5.05 28.87
N VAL A 92 -13.18 5.85 27.83
CA VAL A 92 -12.15 6.01 26.84
C VAL A 92 -10.91 6.26 27.66
N ALA A 93 -9.90 5.39 27.58
CA ALA A 93 -8.64 5.56 28.26
C ALA A 93 -8.09 6.95 27.96
N VAL A 94 -8.46 7.90 28.78
CA VAL A 94 -7.59 8.97 29.22
C VAL A 94 -6.78 8.23 30.28
N ASP A 95 -5.53 7.91 29.98
CA ASP A 95 -4.60 7.39 30.95
C ASP A 95 -4.87 8.15 32.25
N GLU A 96 -5.28 7.41 33.31
CA GLU A 96 -5.19 7.95 34.65
C GLU A 96 -3.76 8.41 34.77
N GLU A 97 -3.56 9.70 34.98
CA GLU A 97 -2.32 10.20 35.51
C GLU A 97 -1.99 9.34 36.73
N GLU A 98 -1.09 8.34 36.55
CA GLU A 98 -0.23 7.99 37.63
C GLU A 98 0.29 9.32 38.13
N THR A 99 0.01 9.64 39.38
CA THR A 99 0.65 10.74 40.09
C THR A 99 2.14 10.43 40.11
N VAL A 100 2.81 10.74 39.00
CA VAL A 100 4.24 10.88 38.93
C VAL A 100 4.52 12.15 39.70
N GLU A 101 5.26 12.06 40.80
CA GLU A 101 5.88 13.17 41.46
C GLU A 101 6.39 14.14 40.39
N GLU A 102 6.04 15.40 40.53
CA GLU A 102 6.37 16.47 39.58
C GLU A 102 7.86 16.42 39.25
N ASP A 103 8.18 15.77 38.15
CA ASP A 103 9.51 15.88 37.53
C ASP A 103 9.48 17.12 36.65
N HIS A 104 10.04 18.19 37.14
CA HIS A 104 10.15 19.48 36.45
C HIS A 104 10.78 19.42 35.05
N THR A 105 11.31 18.27 34.66
CA THR A 105 11.96 18.03 33.36
C THR A 105 10.98 17.98 32.18
N PHE A 106 9.71 17.61 32.40
CA PHE A 106 8.72 17.54 31.32
C PHE A 106 8.18 18.94 30.93
N GLU A 107 7.96 19.81 31.92
CA GLU A 107 7.56 21.20 31.64
C GLU A 107 8.72 22.03 31.05
N GLU A 108 9.95 21.78 31.47
CA GLU A 108 11.14 22.39 30.84
C GLU A 108 11.33 21.91 29.39
N ALA A 109 11.09 20.62 29.08
CA ALA A 109 11.11 20.11 27.72
C ALA A 109 9.96 20.67 26.86
N LEU A 110 8.76 20.83 27.44
CA LEU A 110 7.62 21.48 26.75
C LEU A 110 7.86 22.98 26.58
N GLY A 111 8.49 23.66 27.56
CA GLY A 111 8.90 25.05 27.49
C GLY A 111 9.98 25.30 26.43
N ALA A 112 10.94 24.40 26.30
CA ALA A 112 11.98 24.47 25.27
C ALA A 112 11.44 24.25 23.84
N VAL A 113 10.42 23.38 23.68
CA VAL A 113 9.71 23.20 22.40
C VAL A 113 8.86 24.41 22.04
N ASN A 114 8.32 25.11 23.03
CA ASN A 114 7.51 26.31 22.81
C ASN A 114 8.35 27.59 22.62
N ALA A 115 9.65 27.55 22.88
CA ALA A 115 10.55 28.71 22.75
C ALA A 115 11.19 28.86 21.36
N THR A 116 11.04 27.91 20.49
CA THR A 116 11.49 27.99 19.09
C THR A 116 10.29 28.10 18.16
N GLU A 117 9.97 29.36 17.81
CA GLU A 117 9.07 29.79 16.76
C GLU A 117 7.60 29.33 16.87
N ASN A 118 6.69 30.30 16.89
CA ASN A 118 5.27 30.17 16.57
C ASN A 118 5.09 29.65 15.14
N VAL A 119 5.44 28.39 14.87
CA VAL A 119 4.91 27.66 13.74
C VAL A 119 3.51 27.25 14.16
N VAL A 120 2.54 28.13 13.94
CA VAL A 120 1.15 27.73 13.79
C VAL A 120 1.20 26.72 12.66
N GLU A 121 1.08 25.43 12.99
CA GLU A 121 0.87 24.37 12.02
C GLU A 121 -0.49 24.66 11.38
N VAL A 122 -0.49 25.50 10.38
CA VAL A 122 -1.62 25.69 9.49
C VAL A 122 -1.72 24.36 8.78
N GLN A 123 -2.55 23.44 9.30
CA GLN A 123 -2.89 22.24 8.56
C GLN A 123 -3.41 22.72 7.20
N PRO A 124 -2.73 22.41 6.10
CA PRO A 124 -3.19 22.87 4.80
C PRO A 124 -4.63 22.38 4.61
N ALA A 125 -5.49 23.22 4.05
CA ALA A 125 -6.86 22.85 3.75
C ALA A 125 -6.83 21.52 2.99
N ILE A 126 -7.65 20.54 3.42
CA ILE A 126 -7.71 19.23 2.78
C ILE A 126 -8.16 19.46 1.33
N ASN A 127 -7.22 19.38 0.40
CA ASN A 127 -7.45 19.56 -1.02
C ASN A 127 -6.56 18.60 -1.80
N PHE A 128 -7.17 17.58 -2.42
CA PHE A 128 -6.44 16.56 -3.18
C PHE A 128 -7.34 15.92 -4.24
N ASN A 129 -6.71 15.32 -5.26
CA ASN A 129 -7.34 14.43 -6.22
C ASN A 129 -6.86 13.00 -5.96
N TYR A 130 -7.78 12.04 -5.97
CA TYR A 130 -7.47 10.61 -5.93
C TYR A 130 -8.12 9.91 -7.13
N PHE A 131 -7.29 9.26 -7.94
CA PHE A 131 -7.76 8.49 -9.09
C PHE A 131 -6.92 7.24 -9.27
N LEU A 132 -7.56 6.08 -9.21
CA LEU A 132 -6.93 4.77 -9.42
C LEU A 132 -7.96 3.79 -10.01
N PRO A 133 -8.07 3.69 -11.35
CA PRO A 133 -9.12 2.93 -12.02
C PRO A 133 -8.76 1.45 -12.20
N VAL A 134 -8.39 0.75 -11.14
CA VAL A 134 -8.10 -0.68 -11.15
C VAL A 134 -9.22 -1.48 -10.49
N ASN A 135 -9.61 -2.60 -11.10
CA ASN A 135 -10.46 -3.60 -10.45
C ASN A 135 -9.56 -4.63 -9.76
N ILE A 136 -9.58 -4.68 -8.44
CA ILE A 136 -8.84 -5.68 -7.64
C ILE A 136 -9.75 -6.86 -7.34
N ALA A 137 -9.49 -8.00 -8.00
CA ALA A 137 -10.13 -9.28 -7.71
C ALA A 137 -9.26 -10.06 -6.72
N PHE A 138 -9.50 -9.86 -5.41
CA PHE A 138 -8.69 -10.44 -4.33
C PHE A 138 -9.33 -11.72 -3.76
N GLY A 139 -8.53 -12.73 -3.53
CA GLY A 139 -8.92 -13.94 -2.78
C GLY A 139 -8.34 -15.21 -3.34
N SER A 140 -8.35 -16.26 -2.51
CA SER A 140 -7.86 -17.60 -2.89
C SER A 140 -8.69 -18.22 -3.99
N GLY A 141 -8.02 -18.81 -4.99
CA GLY A 141 -8.65 -19.43 -6.15
C GLY A 141 -9.07 -18.43 -7.24
N LYS A 142 -8.92 -17.12 -7.04
CA LYS A 142 -9.30 -16.10 -8.02
C LYS A 142 -8.60 -16.24 -9.36
N VAL A 143 -7.42 -16.80 -9.40
CA VAL A 143 -6.70 -17.08 -10.65
C VAL A 143 -7.47 -17.98 -11.61
N LEU A 144 -8.37 -18.81 -11.12
CA LEU A 144 -9.22 -19.68 -11.96
C LEU A 144 -10.29 -18.91 -12.74
N GLU A 145 -10.61 -17.69 -12.31
CA GLU A 145 -11.58 -16.80 -12.96
C GLU A 145 -10.93 -15.95 -14.08
N THR A 146 -9.63 -16.13 -14.37
CA THR A 146 -8.89 -15.27 -15.33
C THR A 146 -9.58 -15.13 -16.67
N GLY A 147 -10.11 -16.21 -17.24
CA GLY A 147 -10.81 -16.18 -18.53
C GLY A 147 -12.04 -15.28 -18.50
N GLU A 148 -12.92 -15.45 -17.54
CA GLU A 148 -14.14 -14.63 -17.43
C GLU A 148 -13.83 -13.17 -17.11
N LEU A 149 -12.82 -12.90 -16.29
CA LEU A 149 -12.37 -11.56 -15.97
C LEU A 149 -11.67 -10.87 -17.16
N THR A 150 -11.07 -11.63 -18.07
CA THR A 150 -10.40 -11.10 -19.28
C THR A 150 -11.38 -10.87 -20.44
N LYS A 151 -12.42 -11.69 -20.55
CA LYS A 151 -13.38 -11.74 -21.66
C LYS A 151 -13.96 -10.39 -22.12
N PRO A 152 -14.26 -9.43 -21.22
CA PRO A 152 -14.75 -8.12 -21.63
C PRO A 152 -13.72 -7.25 -22.37
N TYR A 153 -12.44 -7.62 -22.33
CA TYR A 153 -11.32 -6.76 -22.74
C TYR A 153 -10.61 -7.21 -24.02
N GLY A 154 -10.76 -8.48 -24.42
CA GLY A 154 -10.11 -8.94 -25.64
C GLY A 154 -10.48 -10.38 -26.00
N LYS A 155 -10.08 -10.79 -27.20
CA LYS A 155 -10.32 -12.13 -27.77
C LYS A 155 -9.03 -12.90 -27.99
N LYS A 156 -7.88 -12.21 -28.01
CA LYS A 156 -6.57 -12.84 -28.20
C LYS A 156 -5.55 -12.24 -27.23
N ALA A 157 -5.16 -13.03 -26.25
CA ALA A 157 -4.29 -12.60 -25.17
C ALA A 157 -2.80 -12.84 -25.51
N LEU A 158 -1.95 -11.85 -25.21
CA LEU A 158 -0.52 -12.09 -24.98
C LEU A 158 -0.32 -12.48 -23.52
N ILE A 159 0.03 -13.72 -23.23
CA ILE A 159 0.47 -14.10 -21.88
C ILE A 159 1.95 -13.74 -21.73
N VAL A 160 2.27 -12.88 -20.75
CA VAL A 160 3.64 -12.45 -20.45
C VAL A 160 4.11 -13.11 -19.16
N THR A 161 5.25 -13.80 -19.21
CA THR A 161 5.84 -14.48 -18.04
C THR A 161 7.36 -14.36 -18.02
N GLY A 162 7.98 -14.78 -16.91
CA GLY A 162 9.39 -15.13 -16.89
C GLY A 162 9.63 -16.54 -17.48
N ARG A 163 10.90 -16.88 -17.65
CA ARG A 163 11.32 -18.08 -18.40
C ARG A 163 10.76 -19.40 -17.84
N SER A 164 10.61 -19.55 -16.52
CA SER A 164 10.34 -20.86 -15.93
C SER A 164 9.36 -20.90 -14.75
N SER A 165 9.25 -19.86 -13.91
CA SER A 165 8.52 -19.93 -12.64
C SER A 165 7.03 -20.22 -12.81
N ALA A 166 6.34 -19.50 -13.69
CA ALA A 166 4.92 -19.68 -13.96
C ALA A 166 4.60 -21.06 -14.56
N LYS A 167 5.51 -21.61 -15.37
CA LYS A 167 5.38 -22.98 -15.94
C LYS A 167 5.61 -24.04 -14.85
N LYS A 168 6.70 -23.91 -14.08
CA LYS A 168 7.05 -24.89 -13.03
C LYS A 168 6.01 -24.99 -11.92
N SER A 169 5.36 -23.87 -11.58
CA SER A 169 4.28 -23.84 -10.58
C SER A 169 2.93 -24.35 -11.12
N GLY A 170 2.82 -24.60 -12.43
CA GLY A 170 1.56 -24.94 -13.11
C GLY A 170 0.59 -23.76 -13.25
N LEU A 171 1.00 -22.54 -12.86
CA LEU A 171 0.15 -21.36 -12.91
C LEU A 171 -0.14 -20.92 -14.35
N TYR A 172 0.86 -21.04 -15.24
CA TYR A 172 0.66 -20.80 -16.67
C TYR A 172 -0.47 -21.68 -17.23
N ASP A 173 -0.45 -22.98 -16.95
CA ASP A 173 -1.46 -23.92 -17.46
C ASP A 173 -2.86 -23.60 -16.91
N LYS A 174 -2.97 -23.21 -15.63
CA LYS A 174 -4.24 -22.78 -15.02
C LYS A 174 -4.82 -21.56 -15.76
N VAL A 175 -3.99 -20.54 -16.02
CA VAL A 175 -4.40 -19.31 -16.71
C VAL A 175 -4.74 -19.61 -18.18
N ALA A 176 -3.88 -20.33 -18.91
CA ALA A 176 -4.09 -20.69 -20.31
C ALA A 176 -5.40 -21.49 -20.49
N ASN A 177 -5.64 -22.48 -19.62
CA ASN A 177 -6.89 -23.25 -19.62
C ASN A 177 -8.12 -22.38 -19.30
N SER A 178 -8.00 -21.42 -18.37
CA SER A 178 -9.09 -20.51 -18.03
C SER A 178 -9.44 -19.58 -19.20
N LEU A 179 -8.42 -19.03 -19.91
CA LEU A 179 -8.61 -18.23 -21.13
C LEU A 179 -9.29 -19.06 -22.25
N SER A 180 -8.77 -20.27 -22.50
CA SER A 180 -9.33 -21.15 -23.54
C SER A 180 -10.79 -21.52 -23.27
N LYS A 181 -11.16 -21.81 -22.01
CA LYS A 181 -12.56 -22.08 -21.60
C LYS A 181 -13.47 -20.89 -21.82
N ALA A 182 -12.96 -19.67 -21.70
CA ALA A 182 -13.69 -18.44 -21.95
C ALA A 182 -13.75 -18.07 -23.45
N GLY A 183 -13.12 -18.86 -24.32
CA GLY A 183 -13.04 -18.63 -25.78
C GLY A 183 -12.04 -17.54 -26.17
N ILE A 184 -10.99 -17.36 -25.37
CA ILE A 184 -9.91 -16.39 -25.64
C ILE A 184 -8.68 -17.15 -26.14
N ASP A 185 -8.27 -16.84 -27.37
CA ASP A 185 -7.01 -17.34 -27.92
C ASP A 185 -5.83 -16.72 -27.20
N HIS A 186 -4.68 -17.39 -27.17
CA HIS A 186 -3.50 -16.84 -26.52
C HIS A 186 -2.20 -17.30 -27.13
N VAL A 187 -1.18 -16.46 -26.99
CA VAL A 187 0.22 -16.75 -27.30
C VAL A 187 1.08 -16.38 -26.10
N LEU A 188 2.26 -16.99 -25.99
CA LEU A 188 3.15 -16.83 -24.85
C LEU A 188 4.40 -16.03 -25.22
N PHE A 189 4.72 -15.03 -24.39
CA PHE A 189 6.00 -14.34 -24.36
C PHE A 189 6.66 -14.56 -22.98
N ASP A 190 7.71 -15.38 -22.93
CA ASP A 190 8.34 -15.87 -21.68
C ASP A 190 9.79 -15.41 -21.49
N LYS A 191 10.15 -14.24 -22.06
CA LYS A 191 11.53 -13.76 -22.09
C LYS A 191 11.88 -12.76 -20.99
N VAL A 192 10.92 -12.40 -20.13
CA VAL A 192 11.16 -11.35 -19.14
C VAL A 192 12.05 -11.87 -18.00
N ALA A 193 13.09 -11.10 -17.66
CA ALA A 193 14.01 -11.33 -16.57
C ALA A 193 13.78 -10.32 -15.41
N GLN A 194 14.50 -10.49 -14.29
CA GLN A 194 14.60 -9.47 -13.24
C GLN A 194 15.14 -8.17 -13.84
N ASN A 195 14.78 -7.01 -13.25
CA ASN A 195 15.14 -5.69 -13.74
C ASN A 195 14.90 -5.57 -15.25
N PRO A 196 13.63 -5.58 -15.73
CA PRO A 196 13.30 -5.75 -17.13
C PRO A 196 13.86 -4.63 -17.99
N LEU A 197 14.41 -5.03 -19.13
CA LEU A 197 15.04 -4.09 -20.06
C LEU A 197 14.01 -3.42 -20.98
N THR A 198 14.27 -2.17 -21.36
CA THR A 198 13.49 -1.45 -22.37
C THR A 198 13.44 -2.22 -23.69
N THR A 199 14.54 -2.84 -24.08
CA THR A 199 14.64 -3.68 -25.29
C THR A 199 13.76 -4.93 -25.24
N THR A 200 13.62 -5.57 -24.06
CA THR A 200 12.72 -6.72 -23.89
C THR A 200 11.24 -6.30 -24.03
N ALA A 201 10.88 -5.11 -23.54
CA ALA A 201 9.54 -4.58 -23.70
C ALA A 201 9.21 -4.27 -25.17
N MET A 202 10.15 -3.69 -25.92
CA MET A 202 10.00 -3.43 -27.37
C MET A 202 9.83 -4.75 -28.15
N GLU A 203 10.67 -5.76 -27.88
CA GLU A 203 10.54 -7.09 -28.49
C GLU A 203 9.17 -7.73 -28.21
N GLY A 204 8.68 -7.63 -26.96
CA GLY A 204 7.36 -8.14 -26.57
C GLY A 204 6.22 -7.41 -27.27
N ALA A 205 6.33 -6.11 -27.50
CA ALA A 205 5.32 -5.34 -28.21
C ALA A 205 5.26 -5.71 -29.69
N ASP A 206 6.41 -5.89 -30.35
CA ASP A 206 6.47 -6.35 -31.73
C ASP A 206 5.89 -7.77 -31.86
N PHE A 207 6.16 -8.63 -30.89
CA PHE A 207 5.57 -9.97 -30.84
C PHE A 207 4.04 -9.92 -30.66
N ALA A 208 3.52 -9.01 -29.81
CA ALA A 208 2.08 -8.80 -29.65
C ALA A 208 1.41 -8.33 -30.94
N LYS A 209 1.99 -7.34 -31.60
CA LYS A 209 1.53 -6.77 -32.89
C LYS A 209 1.51 -7.88 -33.98
N ALA A 210 2.60 -8.61 -34.14
CA ALA A 210 2.74 -9.66 -35.14
C ALA A 210 1.71 -10.80 -34.96
N ASN A 211 1.28 -11.07 -33.72
CA ASN A 211 0.29 -12.07 -33.40
C ASN A 211 -1.15 -11.53 -33.34
N GLY A 212 -1.38 -10.23 -33.51
CA GLY A 212 -2.70 -9.61 -33.44
C GLY A 212 -3.35 -9.73 -32.05
N CYS A 213 -2.56 -9.59 -30.99
CA CYS A 213 -3.07 -9.61 -29.62
C CYS A 213 -3.82 -8.31 -29.31
N ASP A 214 -4.96 -8.41 -28.61
CA ASP A 214 -5.82 -7.29 -28.24
C ASP A 214 -5.94 -7.11 -26.71
N VAL A 215 -5.35 -7.99 -25.93
CA VAL A 215 -5.25 -7.90 -24.45
C VAL A 215 -3.92 -8.52 -23.99
N VAL A 216 -3.35 -7.98 -22.90
CA VAL A 216 -2.14 -8.51 -22.27
C VAL A 216 -2.48 -9.09 -20.91
N VAL A 217 -2.04 -10.32 -20.64
CA VAL A 217 -2.20 -11.04 -19.36
C VAL A 217 -0.81 -11.34 -18.81
N ALA A 218 -0.42 -10.72 -17.69
CA ALA A 218 0.87 -10.96 -17.07
C ALA A 218 0.76 -11.89 -15.87
N ILE A 219 1.66 -12.87 -15.79
CA ILE A 219 1.75 -13.83 -14.67
C ILE A 219 3.16 -13.74 -14.10
N GLY A 220 3.33 -13.09 -12.95
CA GLY A 220 4.65 -12.97 -12.35
C GLY A 220 4.77 -11.90 -11.28
N GLY A 221 5.98 -11.67 -10.82
CA GLY A 221 6.32 -10.58 -9.92
C GLY A 221 6.38 -9.21 -10.64
N GLY A 222 6.80 -8.18 -9.91
CA GLY A 222 6.87 -6.80 -10.40
C GLY A 222 7.55 -6.65 -11.75
N SER A 223 8.72 -7.27 -11.94
CA SER A 223 9.47 -7.22 -13.21
C SER A 223 8.65 -7.69 -14.41
N ILE A 224 7.86 -8.76 -14.23
CA ILE A 224 7.00 -9.31 -15.29
C ILE A 224 5.84 -8.35 -15.57
N MET A 225 5.20 -7.84 -14.52
CA MET A 225 4.07 -6.92 -14.63
C MET A 225 4.49 -5.58 -15.26
N ASP A 226 5.63 -5.04 -14.87
CA ASP A 226 6.16 -3.78 -15.43
C ASP A 226 6.52 -3.94 -16.90
N CYS A 227 7.20 -5.03 -17.28
CA CYS A 227 7.47 -5.32 -18.68
C CYS A 227 6.16 -5.46 -19.50
N ALA A 228 5.17 -6.18 -18.95
CA ALA A 228 3.88 -6.36 -19.61
C ALA A 228 3.10 -5.05 -19.79
N LYS A 229 3.18 -4.12 -18.83
CA LYS A 229 2.63 -2.77 -18.95
C LYS A 229 3.28 -2.00 -20.11
N ALA A 230 4.61 -2.05 -20.21
CA ALA A 230 5.34 -1.42 -21.30
C ALA A 230 5.03 -2.08 -22.66
N ILE A 231 4.91 -3.42 -22.69
CA ILE A 231 4.47 -4.17 -23.88
C ILE A 231 3.08 -3.71 -24.33
N ALA A 232 2.11 -3.67 -23.40
CA ALA A 232 0.75 -3.23 -23.68
C ALA A 232 0.70 -1.79 -24.21
N PHE A 233 1.54 -0.91 -23.66
CA PHE A 233 1.67 0.47 -24.10
C PHE A 233 2.24 0.56 -25.53
N LEU A 234 3.39 -0.07 -25.79
CA LEU A 234 4.07 -0.05 -27.09
C LEU A 234 3.32 -0.81 -28.18
N SER A 235 2.41 -1.72 -27.83
CA SER A 235 1.62 -2.47 -28.82
C SER A 235 0.71 -1.57 -29.66
N ILE A 236 0.39 -0.36 -29.18
CA ILE A 236 -0.47 0.61 -29.89
C ILE A 236 0.14 2.01 -29.98
N ASN A 237 1.35 2.21 -29.47
CA ASN A 237 2.09 3.45 -29.60
C ASN A 237 3.39 3.20 -30.34
N ASP A 238 3.72 4.07 -31.28
CA ASP A 238 4.96 4.00 -32.07
C ASP A 238 6.09 4.76 -31.35
N GLY A 239 7.34 4.43 -31.69
CA GLY A 239 8.54 5.08 -31.17
C GLY A 239 9.27 4.27 -30.09
N ASP A 240 10.33 4.84 -29.53
CA ASP A 240 11.15 4.24 -28.49
C ASP A 240 10.50 4.46 -27.12
N ILE A 241 10.42 3.40 -26.31
CA ILE A 241 9.88 3.49 -24.94
C ILE A 241 10.64 4.51 -24.08
N ASN A 242 11.94 4.70 -24.32
CA ASN A 242 12.74 5.70 -23.64
C ASN A 242 12.25 7.13 -23.84
N ASP A 243 11.67 7.45 -25.02
CA ASP A 243 11.10 8.77 -25.26
C ASP A 243 9.89 9.05 -24.37
N TYR A 244 9.09 8.02 -24.11
CA TYR A 244 7.95 8.12 -23.18
C TYR A 244 8.40 8.15 -21.72
N ILE A 245 9.40 7.35 -21.33
CA ILE A 245 9.98 7.33 -19.98
C ILE A 245 10.55 8.70 -19.60
N TYR A 246 11.17 9.40 -20.56
CA TYR A 246 11.73 10.73 -20.37
C TYR A 246 10.78 11.89 -20.73
N ASN A 247 9.49 11.58 -20.96
CA ASN A 247 8.44 12.56 -21.29
C ASN A 247 8.72 13.39 -22.56
N ARG A 248 9.53 12.88 -23.49
CA ARG A 248 9.72 13.47 -24.82
C ARG A 248 8.53 13.19 -25.72
N LEU A 249 7.90 12.03 -25.56
CA LEU A 249 6.62 11.66 -26.15
C LEU A 249 5.60 11.36 -25.04
N GLN A 250 4.30 11.48 -25.37
CA GLN A 250 3.20 11.19 -24.44
C GLN A 250 2.09 10.41 -25.15
N SER A 251 1.43 9.51 -24.42
CA SER A 251 0.21 8.83 -24.88
C SER A 251 -0.63 8.42 -23.65
N ASP A 252 -1.94 8.39 -23.85
CA ASP A 252 -2.95 7.94 -22.89
C ASP A 252 -3.57 6.59 -23.29
N LYS A 253 -2.92 5.84 -24.18
CA LYS A 253 -3.43 4.59 -24.77
C LYS A 253 -2.51 3.41 -24.43
N ALA A 254 -3.12 2.27 -24.12
CA ALA A 254 -2.47 0.98 -24.00
C ALA A 254 -3.48 -0.14 -24.31
N LEU A 255 -3.00 -1.33 -24.71
CA LEU A 255 -3.87 -2.51 -24.71
C LEU A 255 -4.40 -2.77 -23.30
N PRO A 256 -5.62 -3.30 -23.16
CA PRO A 256 -6.12 -3.74 -21.87
C PRO A 256 -5.15 -4.69 -21.18
N LEU A 257 -4.97 -4.50 -19.86
CA LEU A 257 -4.04 -5.25 -19.01
C LEU A 257 -4.79 -6.04 -17.94
N ILE A 258 -4.44 -7.31 -17.80
CA ILE A 258 -4.83 -8.18 -16.70
C ILE A 258 -3.54 -8.61 -15.99
N LEU A 259 -3.41 -8.32 -14.71
CA LEU A 259 -2.21 -8.61 -13.94
C LEU A 259 -2.48 -9.67 -12.88
N ILE A 260 -1.61 -10.69 -12.83
CA ILE A 260 -1.67 -11.80 -11.87
C ILE A 260 -0.33 -11.84 -11.13
N PRO A 261 -0.22 -11.13 -9.99
CA PRO A 261 1.01 -11.11 -9.21
C PRO A 261 1.30 -12.49 -8.62
N THR A 262 2.60 -12.83 -8.54
CA THR A 262 3.11 -14.04 -7.88
C THR A 262 4.12 -13.72 -6.77
N THR A 263 4.28 -12.44 -6.48
CA THR A 263 5.08 -11.92 -5.37
C THR A 263 4.31 -10.84 -4.63
N CYS A 264 4.48 -10.73 -3.33
CA CYS A 264 3.86 -9.73 -2.48
C CYS A 264 4.89 -8.67 -2.07
N GLY A 265 5.22 -7.74 -2.97
CA GLY A 265 6.19 -6.70 -2.74
C GLY A 265 5.90 -5.42 -3.51
N THR A 266 6.14 -5.45 -4.80
CA THR A 266 6.08 -4.25 -5.65
C THR A 266 4.69 -3.63 -5.74
N GLY A 267 3.62 -4.42 -5.55
CA GLY A 267 2.25 -3.93 -5.74
C GLY A 267 2.00 -3.36 -7.15
N SER A 268 2.81 -3.76 -8.16
CA SER A 268 2.68 -3.24 -9.51
C SER A 268 1.29 -3.45 -10.09
N GLU A 269 0.56 -4.45 -9.63
CA GLU A 269 -0.85 -4.67 -9.99
C GLU A 269 -1.77 -3.52 -9.56
N GLY A 270 -1.36 -2.70 -8.59
CA GLY A 270 -2.13 -1.59 -8.02
C GLY A 270 -1.80 -0.20 -8.58
N ASN A 271 -0.97 -0.07 -9.63
CA ASN A 271 -0.52 1.24 -10.08
C ASN A 271 -0.29 1.35 -11.60
N GLY A 272 -0.08 2.59 -12.06
CA GLY A 272 0.25 2.93 -13.44
C GLY A 272 1.74 3.21 -13.67
N PHE A 273 2.64 2.44 -13.02
CA PHE A 273 4.08 2.53 -13.18
C PHE A 273 4.64 1.28 -13.84
N ALA A 274 5.66 1.46 -14.68
CA ALA A 274 6.45 0.36 -15.24
C ALA A 274 7.93 0.76 -15.18
N VAL A 275 8.67 0.15 -14.23
CA VAL A 275 10.09 0.42 -14.02
C VAL A 275 10.89 -0.44 -14.96
N LEU A 276 11.68 0.20 -15.83
CA LEU A 276 12.50 -0.46 -16.84
C LEU A 276 13.95 0.06 -16.76
N THR A 277 14.88 -0.80 -17.10
CA THR A 277 16.30 -0.44 -17.22
C THR A 277 16.67 -0.24 -18.68
N ASN A 278 17.25 0.91 -18.99
CA ASN A 278 17.85 1.14 -20.29
C ASN A 278 19.26 0.49 -20.33
N PRO A 279 19.49 -0.54 -21.15
CA PRO A 279 20.78 -1.23 -21.18
C PRO A 279 21.94 -0.39 -21.74
N GLU A 280 21.65 0.72 -22.42
CA GLU A 280 22.68 1.56 -23.03
C GLU A 280 23.41 2.45 -22.02
N ASN A 281 22.73 2.84 -20.94
CA ASN A 281 23.26 3.82 -19.99
C ASN A 281 23.04 3.44 -18.50
N GLY A 282 22.39 2.29 -18.22
CA GLY A 282 22.11 1.84 -16.87
C GLY A 282 20.98 2.60 -16.15
N ASP A 283 20.31 3.56 -16.81
CA ASP A 283 19.20 4.30 -16.19
C ASP A 283 18.03 3.37 -15.90
N LYS A 284 17.65 3.24 -14.62
CA LYS A 284 16.45 2.54 -14.17
C LYS A 284 15.38 3.56 -13.81
N LYS A 285 14.32 3.62 -14.62
CA LYS A 285 13.30 4.68 -14.54
C LYS A 285 11.92 4.18 -14.93
N SER A 286 10.88 4.81 -14.40
CA SER A 286 9.48 4.42 -14.64
C SER A 286 8.89 5.14 -15.85
N LEU A 287 8.24 4.38 -16.75
CA LEU A 287 7.10 4.88 -17.50
C LEU A 287 5.94 5.13 -16.53
N ARG A 288 5.28 6.28 -16.61
CA ARG A 288 4.13 6.63 -15.76
C ARG A 288 2.96 7.08 -16.62
N CYS A 289 1.88 6.30 -16.61
CA CYS A 289 0.71 6.60 -17.42
C CYS A 289 -0.54 5.89 -16.85
N ASN A 290 -1.68 6.60 -16.80
CA ASN A 290 -2.93 5.98 -16.38
C ASN A 290 -3.41 4.88 -17.33
N ALA A 291 -3.00 4.90 -18.60
CA ALA A 291 -3.36 3.88 -19.57
C ALA A 291 -2.80 2.49 -19.23
N ILE A 292 -1.68 2.41 -18.49
CA ILE A 292 -1.05 1.15 -18.06
C ILE A 292 -1.51 0.68 -16.68
N VAL A 293 -2.49 1.34 -16.06
CA VAL A 293 -3.20 0.78 -14.91
C VAL A 293 -4.01 -0.43 -15.39
N ALA A 294 -3.89 -1.55 -14.70
CA ALA A 294 -4.59 -2.78 -15.08
C ALA A 294 -6.11 -2.59 -15.08
N LYS A 295 -6.78 -3.19 -16.06
CA LYS A 295 -8.26 -3.27 -16.05
C LYS A 295 -8.74 -4.19 -14.95
N VAL A 296 -8.01 -5.30 -14.72
CA VAL A 296 -8.24 -6.21 -13.60
C VAL A 296 -6.89 -6.69 -13.06
N SER A 297 -6.76 -6.66 -11.75
CA SER A 297 -5.65 -7.30 -11.03
C SER A 297 -6.19 -8.47 -10.22
N ILE A 298 -5.79 -9.68 -10.60
CA ILE A 298 -6.23 -10.93 -9.98
C ILE A 298 -5.23 -11.30 -8.90
N VAL A 299 -5.51 -10.90 -7.68
CA VAL A 299 -4.63 -11.05 -6.52
C VAL A 299 -5.03 -12.28 -5.74
N ASP A 300 -4.38 -13.39 -6.06
CA ASP A 300 -4.62 -14.68 -5.43
C ASP A 300 -3.48 -15.02 -4.46
N PRO A 301 -3.70 -15.01 -3.14
CA PRO A 301 -2.65 -15.31 -2.16
C PRO A 301 -2.00 -16.68 -2.35
N GLU A 302 -2.70 -17.65 -2.92
CA GLU A 302 -2.13 -18.98 -3.19
C GLU A 302 -1.01 -18.94 -4.23
N CYS A 303 -1.02 -17.95 -5.12
CA CYS A 303 0.07 -17.74 -6.08
C CYS A 303 1.36 -17.26 -5.42
N MET A 304 1.29 -16.67 -4.21
CA MET A 304 2.43 -16.15 -3.46
C MET A 304 3.11 -17.22 -2.59
N MET A 305 2.36 -18.24 -2.15
CA MET A 305 2.81 -19.20 -1.13
C MET A 305 3.98 -20.09 -1.58
N THR A 306 4.30 -20.09 -2.87
CA THR A 306 5.42 -20.86 -3.43
C THR A 306 6.72 -20.07 -3.52
N MET A 307 6.75 -18.81 -3.05
CA MET A 307 7.97 -17.99 -3.07
C MET A 307 9.07 -18.60 -2.18
N PRO A 308 10.32 -18.62 -2.66
CA PRO A 308 11.47 -18.90 -1.79
C PRO A 308 11.59 -17.86 -0.67
N LYS A 309 12.09 -18.26 0.51
CA LYS A 309 12.21 -17.38 1.68
C LYS A 309 13.00 -16.09 1.40
N HIS A 310 14.12 -16.18 0.67
CA HIS A 310 14.93 -14.99 0.34
C HIS A 310 14.17 -14.01 -0.58
N VAL A 311 13.30 -14.51 -1.46
CA VAL A 311 12.43 -13.65 -2.29
C VAL A 311 11.37 -13.00 -1.40
N LEU A 312 10.71 -13.78 -0.54
CA LEU A 312 9.70 -13.26 0.41
C LEU A 312 10.26 -12.16 1.30
N ALA A 313 11.46 -12.34 1.86
CA ALA A 313 12.12 -11.33 2.68
C ALA A 313 12.32 -10.03 1.90
N SER A 314 12.91 -10.13 0.71
CA SER A 314 13.19 -9.00 -0.17
C SER A 314 11.91 -8.26 -0.57
N VAL A 315 10.90 -8.97 -1.12
CA VAL A 315 9.67 -8.32 -1.58
C VAL A 315 8.78 -7.85 -0.42
N GLY A 316 8.75 -8.57 0.71
CA GLY A 316 7.98 -8.15 1.88
C GLY A 316 8.52 -6.87 2.51
N PHE A 317 9.83 -6.69 2.51
CA PHE A 317 10.45 -5.43 2.94
C PHE A 317 10.19 -4.30 1.94
N ASP A 318 10.22 -4.58 0.65
CA ASP A 318 9.85 -3.63 -0.41
C ASP A 318 8.41 -3.10 -0.23
N ALA A 319 7.43 -3.99 0.02
CA ALA A 319 6.06 -3.58 0.34
C ALA A 319 5.99 -2.65 1.56
N LEU A 320 6.81 -2.90 2.59
CA LEU A 320 6.92 -2.00 3.74
C LEU A 320 7.49 -0.64 3.33
N CYS A 321 8.54 -0.60 2.52
CA CYS A 321 9.12 0.64 2.02
C CYS A 321 8.11 1.45 1.22
N HIS A 322 7.34 0.83 0.32
CA HIS A 322 6.26 1.50 -0.41
C HIS A 322 5.26 2.20 0.53
N CYS A 323 4.80 1.48 1.56
CA CYS A 323 3.85 2.04 2.51
C CYS A 323 4.45 3.16 3.36
N MET A 324 5.70 3.00 3.84
CA MET A 324 6.40 4.02 4.63
C MET A 324 6.67 5.28 3.81
N GLU A 325 7.17 5.10 2.59
CA GLU A 325 7.50 6.21 1.71
C GLU A 325 6.24 6.97 1.27
N ALA A 326 5.18 6.27 0.87
CA ALA A 326 3.90 6.90 0.55
C ALA A 326 3.34 7.67 1.75
N TYR A 327 3.44 7.13 2.96
CA TYR A 327 2.96 7.77 4.17
C TYR A 327 3.77 9.03 4.53
N THR A 328 5.09 8.98 4.37
CA THR A 328 5.99 10.12 4.73
C THR A 328 6.17 11.12 3.60
N SER A 329 5.74 10.82 2.38
CA SER A 329 5.85 11.67 1.20
C SER A 329 5.22 13.06 1.43
N LYS A 330 5.83 14.11 0.87
CA LYS A 330 5.27 15.48 0.88
C LYS A 330 3.95 15.60 0.12
N ILE A 331 3.69 14.70 -0.83
CA ILE A 331 2.44 14.65 -1.59
C ILE A 331 1.46 13.58 -1.05
N ALA A 332 1.73 13.05 0.15
CA ALA A 332 0.81 12.17 0.85
C ALA A 332 -0.52 12.87 1.14
N GLN A 333 -1.60 12.10 1.21
CA GLN A 333 -2.95 12.61 1.41
C GLN A 333 -3.78 11.63 2.26
N PRO A 334 -4.93 12.05 2.81
CA PRO A 334 -5.66 11.23 3.80
C PRO A 334 -5.99 9.80 3.39
N PHE A 335 -6.31 9.54 2.10
CA PHE A 335 -6.58 8.17 1.63
C PHE A 335 -5.31 7.32 1.62
N THR A 336 -4.20 7.87 1.10
CA THR A 336 -2.92 7.14 1.08
C THR A 336 -2.38 6.94 2.49
N ASP A 337 -2.57 7.91 3.39
CA ASP A 337 -2.14 7.81 4.78
C ASP A 337 -2.86 6.68 5.52
N ALA A 338 -4.19 6.64 5.42
CA ALA A 338 -5.01 5.60 6.07
C ALA A 338 -4.65 4.19 5.56
N LEU A 339 -4.54 4.03 4.24
CA LEU A 339 -4.20 2.76 3.61
C LEU A 339 -2.77 2.32 3.94
N SER A 340 -1.81 3.25 3.93
CA SER A 340 -0.40 2.95 4.27
C SER A 340 -0.24 2.48 5.70
N LEU A 341 -0.91 3.13 6.67
CA LEU A 341 -0.87 2.72 8.07
C LEU A 341 -1.44 1.32 8.25
N TYR A 342 -2.61 1.05 7.66
CA TYR A 342 -3.23 -0.28 7.72
C TYR A 342 -2.31 -1.36 7.12
N ALA A 343 -1.70 -1.10 5.96
CA ALA A 343 -0.78 -2.04 5.33
C ALA A 343 0.48 -2.28 6.17
N MET A 344 1.06 -1.23 6.78
CA MET A 344 2.20 -1.36 7.69
C MET A 344 1.87 -2.22 8.92
N GLU A 345 0.68 -2.08 9.51
CA GLU A 345 0.20 -2.93 10.62
C GLU A 345 0.09 -4.41 10.19
N LEU A 346 -0.43 -4.67 8.99
CA LEU A 346 -0.49 -6.03 8.43
C LEU A 346 0.90 -6.63 8.25
N ILE A 347 1.86 -5.85 7.74
CA ILE A 347 3.25 -6.30 7.54
C ILE A 347 3.93 -6.55 8.88
N ALA A 348 3.85 -5.61 9.82
CA ALA A 348 4.48 -5.73 11.14
C ALA A 348 3.98 -6.98 11.90
N GLY A 349 2.68 -7.27 11.80
CA GLY A 349 2.09 -8.42 12.47
C GLY A 349 2.32 -9.78 11.81
N ASN A 350 2.72 -9.83 10.53
CA ASN A 350 2.67 -11.08 9.76
C ASN A 350 3.94 -11.41 8.96
N LEU A 351 4.78 -10.45 8.54
CA LEU A 351 5.92 -10.74 7.66
C LEU A 351 6.90 -11.75 8.27
N VAL A 352 7.30 -11.54 9.52
CA VAL A 352 8.21 -12.46 10.23
C VAL A 352 7.57 -13.84 10.41
N LYS A 353 6.27 -13.90 10.70
CA LYS A 353 5.53 -15.18 10.83
C LYS A 353 5.56 -15.96 9.52
N VAL A 354 5.20 -15.31 8.41
CA VAL A 354 5.20 -15.95 7.09
C VAL A 354 6.62 -16.38 6.71
N TYR A 355 7.63 -15.55 6.97
CA TYR A 355 9.03 -15.88 6.74
C TYR A 355 9.49 -17.12 7.51
N LYS A 356 9.06 -17.27 8.77
CA LYS A 356 9.32 -18.45 9.60
C LYS A 356 8.49 -19.68 9.24
N GLY A 357 7.52 -19.55 8.34
CA GLY A 357 6.58 -20.62 7.97
C GLY A 357 5.42 -20.77 8.96
N GLU A 358 5.14 -19.73 9.73
CA GLU A 358 4.08 -19.65 10.71
C GLU A 358 2.88 -18.83 10.18
N GLY A 359 1.76 -18.85 10.90
CA GLY A 359 0.60 -18.01 10.59
C GLY A 359 -0.31 -18.50 9.45
N GLY A 360 0.08 -19.55 8.73
CA GLY A 360 -0.74 -20.22 7.73
C GLY A 360 -1.27 -19.29 6.62
N LYS A 361 -2.39 -19.68 6.02
CA LYS A 361 -3.00 -18.98 4.88
C LYS A 361 -3.42 -17.54 5.22
N GLU A 362 -3.94 -17.31 6.41
CA GLU A 362 -4.39 -15.98 6.85
C GLU A 362 -3.25 -14.95 6.86
N ALA A 363 -2.06 -15.34 7.33
CA ALA A 363 -0.91 -14.43 7.32
C ALA A 363 -0.45 -14.12 5.89
N TRP A 364 -0.49 -15.08 4.97
CA TRP A 364 -0.23 -14.86 3.55
C TRP A 364 -1.23 -13.91 2.91
N GLU A 365 -2.53 -14.06 3.21
CA GLU A 365 -3.57 -13.14 2.72
C GLU A 365 -3.31 -11.72 3.17
N LYS A 366 -2.91 -11.53 4.44
CA LYS A 366 -2.58 -10.20 5.00
C LYS A 366 -1.35 -9.56 4.34
N ILE A 367 -0.27 -10.31 4.13
CA ILE A 367 0.93 -9.81 3.46
C ILE A 367 0.64 -9.50 1.98
N THR A 368 -0.11 -10.36 1.31
CA THR A 368 -0.53 -10.12 -0.08
C THR A 368 -1.38 -8.86 -0.19
N LEU A 369 -2.35 -8.68 0.71
CA LEU A 369 -3.17 -7.46 0.73
C LEU A 369 -2.33 -6.21 0.98
N ALA A 370 -1.41 -6.27 1.94
CA ALA A 370 -0.53 -5.15 2.26
C ALA A 370 0.36 -4.75 1.07
N SER A 371 0.87 -5.71 0.31
CA SER A 371 1.63 -5.47 -0.91
C SER A 371 0.79 -4.74 -1.98
N THR A 372 -0.41 -5.21 -2.24
CA THR A 372 -1.32 -4.57 -3.20
C THR A 372 -1.65 -3.14 -2.77
N ILE A 373 -1.92 -2.92 -1.48
CA ILE A 373 -2.14 -1.58 -0.93
C ILE A 373 -0.89 -0.71 -1.12
N GLY A 374 0.31 -1.24 -0.85
CA GLY A 374 1.59 -0.55 -1.08
C GLY A 374 1.68 -0.01 -2.52
N GLY A 375 1.36 -0.84 -3.51
CA GLY A 375 1.30 -0.43 -4.91
C GLY A 375 0.26 0.65 -5.20
N MET A 376 -0.91 0.56 -4.57
CA MET A 376 -1.99 1.55 -4.75
C MET A 376 -1.63 2.91 -4.15
N VAL A 377 -1.02 2.95 -2.97
CA VAL A 377 -0.71 4.22 -2.30
C VAL A 377 0.41 4.98 -3.00
N ILE A 378 1.44 4.30 -3.53
CA ILE A 378 2.51 4.95 -4.29
C ILE A 378 2.03 5.51 -5.62
N ASN A 379 0.93 5.01 -6.19
CA ASN A 379 0.37 5.57 -7.43
C ASN A 379 0.05 7.06 -7.28
N THR A 380 -0.41 7.47 -6.10
CA THR A 380 -0.80 8.86 -5.80
C THR A 380 0.27 9.59 -4.99
N ALA A 381 0.78 8.97 -3.92
CA ALA A 381 1.76 9.61 -3.03
C ALA A 381 3.21 9.48 -3.51
N GLY A 382 3.46 8.64 -4.52
CA GLY A 382 4.82 8.37 -5.01
C GLY A 382 5.67 7.62 -3.98
N VAL A 383 6.93 7.43 -4.33
CA VAL A 383 8.00 6.97 -3.43
C VAL A 383 8.92 8.13 -3.08
N THR A 384 9.80 7.94 -2.11
CA THR A 384 10.74 8.95 -1.62
C THR A 384 12.19 8.54 -1.85
N LEU A 385 13.10 8.96 -0.98
CA LEU A 385 14.53 8.82 -1.20
C LEU A 385 15.02 7.37 -1.22
N ALA A 386 14.36 6.43 -0.50
CA ALA A 386 14.83 5.05 -0.45
C ALA A 386 14.81 4.39 -1.84
N HIS A 387 13.66 4.44 -2.53
CA HIS A 387 13.57 4.01 -3.92
C HIS A 387 14.41 4.89 -4.86
N GLY A 388 14.46 6.21 -4.57
CA GLY A 388 15.26 7.15 -5.36
C GLY A 388 16.74 6.80 -5.41
N MET A 389 17.30 6.32 -4.31
CA MET A 389 18.70 5.91 -4.19
C MET A 389 18.92 4.44 -4.61
N GLU A 390 17.90 3.58 -4.46
CA GLU A 390 18.02 2.17 -4.83
C GLU A 390 18.11 1.99 -6.36
N HIS A 391 17.35 2.75 -7.13
CA HIS A 391 17.32 2.62 -8.58
C HIS A 391 18.72 2.78 -9.24
N PRO A 392 19.55 3.78 -8.92
CA PRO A 392 20.92 3.86 -9.41
C PRO A 392 21.77 2.63 -9.03
N ALA A 393 21.66 2.14 -7.81
CA ALA A 393 22.42 0.98 -7.35
C ALA A 393 22.06 -0.29 -8.14
N SER A 394 20.76 -0.55 -8.33
CA SER A 394 20.27 -1.65 -9.17
C SER A 394 20.61 -1.48 -10.65
N GLY A 395 20.53 -0.26 -11.15
CA GLY A 395 20.87 0.06 -12.57
C GLY A 395 22.35 -0.21 -12.87
N LEU A 396 23.23 0.03 -11.90
CA LEU A 396 24.69 -0.13 -12.05
C LEU A 396 25.17 -1.57 -11.93
N LYS A 397 24.67 -2.31 -10.92
CA LYS A 397 25.20 -3.65 -10.55
C LYS A 397 24.16 -4.77 -10.60
N ASP A 398 22.96 -4.53 -11.13
CA ASP A 398 21.86 -5.51 -11.21
C ASP A 398 21.55 -6.21 -9.86
N ILE A 399 21.62 -5.47 -8.76
CA ILE A 399 21.35 -5.99 -7.43
C ILE A 399 19.86 -6.31 -7.25
N VAL A 400 19.54 -7.17 -6.28
CA VAL A 400 18.17 -7.48 -5.91
C VAL A 400 17.53 -6.26 -5.23
N HIS A 401 16.45 -5.75 -5.80
CA HIS A 401 15.80 -4.49 -5.41
C HIS A 401 15.55 -4.36 -3.89
N GLY A 402 14.90 -5.35 -3.28
CA GLY A 402 14.61 -5.30 -1.84
C GLY A 402 15.86 -5.43 -0.95
N GLN A 403 16.97 -5.99 -1.45
CA GLN A 403 18.26 -5.96 -0.74
C GLN A 403 18.86 -4.55 -0.78
N GLY A 404 18.81 -3.87 -1.92
CA GLY A 404 19.20 -2.47 -2.01
C GLY A 404 18.42 -1.57 -1.07
N LEU A 405 17.09 -1.77 -1.00
CA LEU A 405 16.23 -1.07 -0.04
C LEU A 405 16.59 -1.42 1.42
N ALA A 406 16.93 -2.68 1.71
CA ALA A 406 17.31 -3.11 3.06
C ALA A 406 18.59 -2.42 3.55
N ALA A 407 19.59 -2.26 2.68
CA ALA A 407 20.82 -1.54 2.99
C ALA A 407 20.58 -0.04 3.20
N LEU A 408 19.72 0.58 2.37
CA LEU A 408 19.56 2.04 2.33
C LEU A 408 18.53 2.57 3.34
N THR A 409 17.38 1.89 3.50
CA THR A 409 16.22 2.47 4.21
C THR A 409 16.52 2.87 5.65
N PRO A 410 17.21 2.07 6.49
CA PRO A 410 17.52 2.48 7.87
C PRO A 410 18.34 3.78 7.95
N VAL A 411 19.32 3.94 7.06
CA VAL A 411 20.19 5.13 7.00
C VAL A 411 19.41 6.35 6.52
N ILE A 412 18.52 6.17 5.55
CA ILE A 412 17.66 7.24 5.03
C ILE A 412 16.65 7.69 6.08
N VAL A 413 16.11 6.76 6.87
CA VAL A 413 15.22 7.09 7.99
C VAL A 413 15.94 7.95 9.02
N GLU A 414 17.18 7.62 9.39
CA GLU A 414 18.00 8.45 10.29
C GLU A 414 18.25 9.85 9.75
N ALA A 415 18.44 9.99 8.45
CA ALA A 415 18.65 11.28 7.80
C ALA A 415 17.37 12.10 7.67
N SER A 416 16.22 11.43 7.48
CA SER A 416 14.96 12.07 7.01
C SER A 416 13.92 12.30 8.10
N HIS A 417 13.98 11.58 9.26
CA HIS A 417 12.89 11.61 10.27
C HIS A 417 12.59 13.02 10.79
N LYS A 418 13.58 13.91 10.86
CA LYS A 418 13.43 15.28 11.31
C LYS A 418 12.49 16.11 10.42
N GLY A 419 12.33 15.75 9.15
CA GLY A 419 11.44 16.42 8.21
C GLY A 419 9.96 16.18 8.46
N ASN A 420 9.59 15.12 9.19
CA ASN A 420 8.23 14.85 9.64
C ASN A 420 8.22 13.90 10.85
N HIS A 421 8.70 14.41 11.98
CA HIS A 421 8.88 13.65 13.21
C HIS A 421 7.61 12.88 13.63
N PHE A 422 6.44 13.51 13.52
CA PHE A 422 5.16 12.91 13.88
C PHE A 422 4.86 11.63 13.08
N LYS A 423 5.02 11.67 11.75
CA LYS A 423 4.73 10.50 10.90
C LYS A 423 5.74 9.37 11.15
N PHE A 424 7.03 9.70 11.30
CA PHE A 424 8.06 8.68 11.61
C PHE A 424 7.86 8.06 13.00
N ALA A 425 7.47 8.83 14.02
CA ALA A 425 7.12 8.29 15.34
C ALA A 425 5.91 7.36 15.27
N LYS A 426 4.91 7.68 14.44
CA LYS A 426 3.74 6.81 14.24
C LYS A 426 4.12 5.48 13.60
N ILE A 427 5.01 5.48 12.61
CA ILE A 427 5.55 4.24 12.03
C ILE A 427 6.35 3.46 13.09
N ALA A 428 7.22 4.15 13.85
CA ALA A 428 8.01 3.50 14.89
C ALA A 428 7.14 2.71 15.88
N ARG A 429 6.00 3.27 16.28
CA ARG A 429 5.05 2.61 17.20
C ARG A 429 4.45 1.33 16.63
N ILE A 430 4.18 1.26 15.33
CA ILE A 430 3.71 0.03 14.66
C ILE A 430 4.74 -1.10 14.83
N PHE A 431 6.04 -0.75 14.86
CA PHE A 431 7.14 -1.71 15.04
C PHE A 431 7.65 -1.80 16.50
N GLY A 432 6.88 -1.29 17.48
CA GLY A 432 7.20 -1.36 18.90
C GLY A 432 8.29 -0.38 19.36
N GLY A 433 8.46 0.74 18.66
CA GLY A 433 9.21 1.92 19.12
C GLY A 433 8.31 2.94 19.81
N VAL A 434 8.87 4.05 20.25
CA VAL A 434 8.15 5.15 20.91
C VAL A 434 8.32 6.44 20.13
N THR A 435 9.55 6.77 19.71
CA THR A 435 9.90 8.03 19.03
C THR A 435 10.28 7.79 17.58
N ALA A 436 10.45 8.85 16.81
CA ALA A 436 10.86 8.75 15.40
C ALA A 436 12.30 8.20 15.26
N GLU A 437 13.15 8.48 16.22
CA GLU A 437 14.55 8.03 16.29
C GLU A 437 14.64 6.50 16.44
N ASP A 438 13.65 5.87 17.09
CA ASP A 438 13.61 4.43 17.27
C ASP A 438 13.44 3.67 15.97
N LEU A 439 12.83 4.29 14.94
CA LEU A 439 12.38 3.60 13.74
C LEU A 439 13.51 2.89 13.01
N ALA A 440 14.66 3.55 12.82
CA ALA A 440 15.80 2.93 12.14
C ALA A 440 16.28 1.66 12.84
N GLY A 441 16.35 1.70 14.18
CA GLY A 441 16.68 0.55 15.00
C GLY A 441 15.68 -0.60 14.88
N LYS A 442 14.37 -0.28 14.83
CA LYS A 442 13.31 -1.26 14.64
C LYS A 442 13.36 -1.91 13.26
N LEU A 443 13.62 -1.13 12.20
CA LEU A 443 13.82 -1.66 10.86
C LEU A 443 15.03 -2.59 10.77
N ARG A 444 16.17 -2.23 11.39
CA ARG A 444 17.34 -3.13 11.46
C ARG A 444 17.01 -4.43 12.19
N SER A 445 16.17 -4.39 13.23
CA SER A 445 15.72 -5.61 13.91
C SER A 445 14.85 -6.47 13.00
N LEU A 446 13.89 -5.87 12.31
CA LEU A 446 13.05 -6.58 11.34
C LEU A 446 13.89 -7.23 10.24
N LEU A 447 14.87 -6.51 9.68
CA LEU A 447 15.76 -7.03 8.63
C LEU A 447 16.56 -8.24 9.10
N LYS A 448 17.00 -8.25 10.37
CA LYS A 448 17.64 -9.43 10.99
C LYS A 448 16.67 -10.60 11.15
N ASP A 449 15.44 -10.33 11.57
CA ASP A 449 14.41 -11.37 11.80
C ASP A 449 13.97 -12.10 10.52
N ILE A 450 14.20 -11.48 9.34
CA ILE A 450 13.90 -12.06 8.02
C ILE A 450 15.16 -12.35 7.19
N ASP A 451 16.33 -12.41 7.81
CA ASP A 451 17.64 -12.71 7.18
C ASP A 451 17.92 -11.83 5.93
N LEU A 452 17.55 -10.54 6.00
CA LEU A 452 17.73 -9.57 4.90
C LEU A 452 18.71 -8.43 5.25
N ALA A 453 19.29 -8.43 6.44
CA ALA A 453 20.25 -7.42 6.86
C ALA A 453 21.52 -7.50 6.00
N CYS A 454 21.85 -6.43 5.29
CA CYS A 454 23.02 -6.31 4.44
C CYS A 454 23.46 -4.84 4.31
N THR A 455 24.64 -4.62 3.76
CA THR A 455 25.16 -3.33 3.33
C THR A 455 25.26 -3.27 1.81
N LEU A 456 25.50 -2.09 1.24
CA LEU A 456 25.73 -1.96 -0.21
C LEU A 456 27.03 -2.69 -0.63
N SER A 457 28.03 -2.73 0.25
CA SER A 457 29.27 -3.49 -0.01
C SER A 457 29.01 -4.99 -0.11
N ASP A 458 28.11 -5.54 0.72
CA ASP A 458 27.71 -6.95 0.62
C ASP A 458 27.04 -7.27 -0.72
N LEU A 459 26.47 -6.25 -1.38
CA LEU A 459 25.82 -6.37 -2.68
C LEU A 459 26.77 -6.11 -3.87
N GLY A 460 28.07 -5.93 -3.59
CA GLY A 460 29.11 -5.75 -4.60
C GLY A 460 29.29 -4.30 -5.09
N LEU A 461 28.74 -3.34 -4.37
CA LEU A 461 28.99 -1.91 -4.60
C LEU A 461 30.24 -1.47 -3.81
N SER A 462 30.92 -0.44 -4.31
CA SER A 462 32.14 0.11 -3.70
C SER A 462 32.08 1.64 -3.60
N GLU A 463 32.99 2.23 -2.85
CA GLU A 463 33.10 3.69 -2.76
C GLU A 463 33.32 4.36 -4.14
N GLU A 464 33.95 3.65 -5.07
CA GLU A 464 34.18 4.15 -6.45
C GLU A 464 32.87 4.30 -7.24
N ASP A 465 31.82 3.56 -6.88
CA ASP A 465 30.51 3.62 -7.54
C ASP A 465 29.67 4.83 -7.07
N ILE A 466 29.97 5.39 -5.86
CA ILE A 466 29.17 6.43 -5.22
C ILE A 466 29.01 7.70 -6.05
N PRO A 467 30.07 8.26 -6.69
CA PRO A 467 29.88 9.49 -7.50
C PRO A 467 28.87 9.29 -8.62
N TRP A 468 28.95 8.17 -9.34
CA TRP A 468 27.99 7.86 -10.41
C TRP A 468 26.57 7.65 -9.85
N MET A 469 26.43 6.90 -8.76
CA MET A 469 25.12 6.65 -8.13
C MET A 469 24.46 7.94 -7.65
N ALA A 470 25.21 8.85 -7.04
CA ALA A 470 24.69 10.13 -6.56
C ALA A 470 24.26 11.03 -7.73
N GLU A 471 25.07 11.14 -8.78
CA GLU A 471 24.72 11.89 -10.00
C GLU A 471 23.51 11.29 -10.71
N ASN A 472 23.47 9.97 -10.88
CA ASN A 472 22.35 9.27 -11.51
C ASN A 472 21.07 9.40 -10.70
N CYS A 473 21.14 9.37 -9.35
CA CYS A 473 20.01 9.62 -8.46
C CYS A 473 19.39 11.00 -8.73
N MET A 474 20.18 12.04 -8.85
CA MET A 474 19.70 13.40 -9.19
C MET A 474 19.01 13.41 -10.56
N LYS A 475 19.52 12.66 -11.53
CA LYS A 475 19.02 12.60 -12.91
C LYS A 475 17.68 11.83 -13.02
N VAL A 476 17.62 10.61 -12.47
CA VAL A 476 16.48 9.70 -12.72
C VAL A 476 15.41 9.77 -11.62
N SER A 477 15.78 10.20 -10.39
CA SER A 477 14.95 10.14 -9.19
C SER A 477 14.57 11.51 -8.59
N ALA A 478 14.66 12.58 -9.37
CA ALA A 478 14.38 13.93 -8.91
C ALA A 478 13.03 14.07 -8.17
N ALA A 479 11.98 13.42 -8.66
CA ALA A 479 10.65 13.43 -8.01
C ALA A 479 10.70 12.74 -6.63
N SER A 480 11.40 11.63 -6.49
CA SER A 480 11.55 10.90 -5.21
C SER A 480 12.32 11.72 -4.18
N ILE A 481 13.37 12.44 -4.61
CA ILE A 481 14.13 13.37 -3.77
C ILE A 481 13.22 14.50 -3.28
N GLN A 482 12.42 15.11 -4.17
CA GLN A 482 11.51 16.20 -3.82
C GLN A 482 10.35 15.77 -2.93
N ASN A 483 9.87 14.52 -3.08
CA ASN A 483 8.81 13.95 -2.23
C ASN A 483 9.30 13.61 -0.83
N ASN A 484 10.61 13.41 -0.64
CA ASN A 484 11.16 13.05 0.67
C ASN A 484 10.95 14.19 1.68
N PRO A 485 10.64 13.91 2.94
CA PRO A 485 10.46 14.93 3.98
C PRO A 485 11.60 15.95 4.07
N VAL A 486 12.85 15.48 3.90
CA VAL A 486 14.05 16.31 3.74
C VAL A 486 14.54 16.20 2.31
N VAL A 487 14.80 17.32 1.64
CA VAL A 487 15.41 17.33 0.30
C VAL A 487 16.92 17.41 0.45
N PHE A 488 17.62 16.48 -0.15
CA PHE A 488 19.08 16.34 -0.06
C PHE A 488 19.77 16.82 -1.34
N THR A 489 20.96 17.38 -1.18
CA THR A 489 21.89 17.69 -2.30
C THR A 489 22.57 16.42 -2.79
N GLN A 490 23.28 16.49 -3.91
CA GLN A 490 24.04 15.37 -4.47
C GLN A 490 25.13 14.91 -3.49
N GLU A 491 25.80 15.84 -2.81
CA GLU A 491 26.85 15.57 -1.83
C GLU A 491 26.30 14.84 -0.59
N GLU A 492 25.12 15.28 -0.11
CA GLU A 492 24.44 14.62 1.02
C GLU A 492 23.95 13.22 0.64
N ILE A 493 23.46 13.02 -0.59
CA ILE A 493 23.10 11.70 -1.13
C ILE A 493 24.33 10.79 -1.19
N ALA A 494 25.47 11.31 -1.66
CA ALA A 494 26.73 10.57 -1.64
C ALA A 494 27.15 10.15 -0.23
N GLU A 495 26.94 11.02 0.77
CA GLU A 495 27.23 10.70 2.17
C GLU A 495 26.29 9.63 2.73
N ILE A 496 25.00 9.64 2.35
CA ILE A 496 24.04 8.59 2.73
C ILE A 496 24.45 7.25 2.12
N TYR A 497 24.92 7.22 0.85
CA TYR A 497 25.47 5.99 0.24
C TYR A 497 26.68 5.47 1.04
N ARG A 498 27.63 6.33 1.45
CA ARG A 498 28.79 5.91 2.27
C ARG A 498 28.36 5.27 3.58
N LYS A 499 27.34 5.83 4.24
CA LYS A 499 26.82 5.27 5.51
C LYS A 499 26.10 3.92 5.33
N ALA A 500 25.69 3.59 4.13
CA ALA A 500 25.04 2.33 3.80
C ALA A 500 26.03 1.26 3.27
N MET A 501 27.33 1.64 3.05
CA MET A 501 28.42 0.70 2.72
C MET A 501 28.82 -0.12 3.91
#